data_d946437ac0b1e6dc8ff6ea555919e007
#
_entry.id   d946437ac0b1e6dc8ff6ea555919e007
#
_cell.length_a   1.000
_cell.length_b   1.000
_cell.length_c   1.000
_cell.angle_alpha   90.00
_cell.angle_beta   90.00
_cell.angle_gamma   90.00
#
_symmetry.space_group_name_H-M   'P 1'
#
loop_
_entity.id
_entity.type
_entity.pdbx_description
1 polymer ?
#
loop_
_entity_poly.entity_id
_entity_poly.type
_entity_poly.pdbx_seq_one_letter_code
_entity_poly.pdbx_strand_id
1 'polypeptide(L)'
;MTRPPASYYAPQGGLPPQTALMTGRAVFTNAYAVIPKGCFTDIVTSHLPGWRATRLWLIARPMSGFSETFSQYVMEVAPGGGSDAPDPDAGIEHFLFFTGGLATLTINGVGYEMDAGGYAFIPPGAKWTLLAEGGSPARFHWIRKLYEPAPGMALPSPIVTNERDQPLITMPDTKGVWGTTRFVDPADLRHDAHVNIVTFQPGGLIPFEETHVMEHGLYVLEGKAVYKLNQDWVEVEAGDFMWLRAYCPQACYAAGPGPFRYLLYKDVNRHAQLRGPGAYRPTR
;
A
#
# COMPACT_ATOMS: atom_id res chain seq x y z
N MET A 1 -17.97 11.16 -19.24
CA MET A 1 -16.54 11.32 -19.58
C MET A 1 -15.85 10.03 -19.16
N THR A 2 -15.24 9.32 -20.09
CA THR A 2 -14.46 8.13 -19.76
C THR A 2 -13.23 8.57 -18.94
N ARG A 3 -13.05 7.97 -17.79
CA ARG A 3 -11.85 8.18 -16.95
C ARG A 3 -10.62 7.81 -17.79
N PRO A 4 -9.57 8.66 -17.86
CA PRO A 4 -8.34 8.26 -18.53
C PRO A 4 -7.76 7.03 -17.83
N PRO A 5 -7.02 6.16 -18.54
CA PRO A 5 -6.39 5.01 -17.95
C PRO A 5 -5.45 5.47 -16.82
N ALA A 6 -5.57 4.80 -15.67
CA ALA A 6 -4.71 5.08 -14.51
C ALA A 6 -3.27 4.64 -14.81
N SER A 7 -2.29 5.40 -14.35
CA SER A 7 -0.89 5.00 -14.37
C SER A 7 -0.40 4.63 -12.97
N TYR A 8 0.59 3.75 -12.93
CA TYR A 8 1.17 3.24 -11.69
C TYR A 8 2.68 3.22 -11.81
N TYR A 9 3.35 3.99 -10.97
CA TYR A 9 4.79 3.92 -10.90
C TYR A 9 5.22 2.57 -10.30
N ALA A 10 6.21 1.95 -10.92
CA ALA A 10 6.88 0.76 -10.38
C ALA A 10 8.39 0.96 -10.42
N PRO A 11 9.15 0.49 -9.41
CA PRO A 11 10.60 0.58 -9.42
C PRO A 11 11.20 -0.08 -10.67
N GLN A 12 12.17 0.61 -11.28
CA GLN A 12 12.83 0.12 -12.49
C GLN A 12 13.79 -1.05 -12.20
N GLY A 13 14.29 -1.12 -10.97
CA GLY A 13 15.40 -2.00 -10.60
C GLY A 13 16.74 -1.50 -11.15
N GLY A 14 17.79 -2.28 -10.92
CA GLY A 14 19.14 -1.91 -11.28
C GLY A 14 19.77 -0.85 -10.36
N LEU A 15 21.06 -0.64 -10.52
CA LEU A 15 21.76 0.43 -9.80
C LEU A 15 21.47 1.77 -10.49
N PRO A 16 20.89 2.73 -9.76
CA PRO A 16 20.67 4.06 -10.34
C PRO A 16 21.99 4.78 -10.55
N PRO A 17 22.03 5.81 -11.39
CA PRO A 17 23.19 6.70 -11.46
C PRO A 17 23.51 7.24 -10.06
N GLN A 18 24.80 7.37 -9.75
CA GLN A 18 25.24 7.84 -8.44
C GLN A 18 24.57 9.16 -8.00
N THR A 19 24.31 10.04 -8.95
CA THR A 19 23.59 11.31 -8.70
C THR A 19 22.14 11.12 -8.27
N ALA A 20 21.50 10.02 -8.65
CA ALA A 20 20.12 9.71 -8.26
C ALA A 20 20.04 9.08 -6.86
N LEU A 21 21.14 8.57 -6.31
CA LEU A 21 21.22 8.06 -4.94
C LEU A 21 21.24 9.18 -3.90
N MET A 22 21.69 10.37 -4.30
CA MET A 22 21.77 11.54 -3.42
C MET A 22 20.46 12.31 -3.45
N THR A 23 19.52 11.89 -2.66
CA THR A 23 18.23 12.59 -2.54
C THR A 23 18.13 13.32 -1.21
N GLY A 24 18.11 14.66 -1.27
CA GLY A 24 17.88 15.51 -0.09
C GLY A 24 16.46 15.44 0.48
N ARG A 25 15.56 14.67 -0.17
CA ARG A 25 14.18 14.45 0.29
C ARG A 25 14.01 13.25 1.21
N ALA A 26 15.06 12.41 1.37
CA ALA A 26 15.03 11.29 2.32
C ALA A 26 15.00 11.82 3.74
N VAL A 27 13.95 11.47 4.48
CA VAL A 27 13.73 11.92 5.86
C VAL A 27 13.27 10.74 6.70
N PHE A 28 13.79 10.66 7.92
CA PHE A 28 13.32 9.73 8.93
C PHE A 28 13.25 10.42 10.29
N THR A 29 12.04 10.56 10.82
CA THR A 29 11.76 11.20 12.11
C THR A 29 10.91 10.29 12.99
N ASN A 30 10.61 10.73 14.20
CA ASN A 30 9.69 10.02 15.10
C ASN A 30 8.21 10.13 14.68
N ALA A 31 7.88 11.05 13.79
CA ALA A 31 6.51 11.33 13.36
C ALA A 31 6.21 10.83 11.95
N TYR A 32 7.20 10.81 11.09
CA TYR A 32 7.05 10.38 9.70
C TYR A 32 8.38 9.98 9.09
N ALA A 33 8.32 9.25 7.98
CA ALA A 33 9.46 9.01 7.10
C ALA A 33 9.07 9.30 5.65
N VAL A 34 10.04 9.75 4.85
CA VAL A 34 9.95 9.84 3.39
C VAL A 34 11.11 9.06 2.80
N ILE A 35 10.81 8.05 2.03
CA ILE A 35 11.78 7.22 1.32
C ILE A 35 11.59 7.47 -0.18
N PRO A 36 12.40 8.34 -0.79
CA PRO A 36 12.29 8.65 -2.21
C PRO A 36 12.59 7.46 -3.10
N LYS A 37 12.01 7.44 -4.29
CA LYS A 37 12.20 6.38 -5.29
C LYS A 37 13.66 6.04 -5.59
N GLY A 38 14.56 7.03 -5.50
CA GLY A 38 16.00 6.82 -5.70
C GLY A 38 16.67 5.95 -4.63
N CYS A 39 16.01 5.70 -3.50
CA CYS A 39 16.47 4.78 -2.46
C CYS A 39 16.10 3.31 -2.77
N PHE A 40 15.17 3.07 -3.69
CA PHE A 40 14.77 1.73 -4.10
C PHE A 40 15.64 1.23 -5.24
N THR A 41 16.70 0.51 -4.92
CA THR A 41 17.69 -0.02 -5.85
C THR A 41 17.82 -1.53 -5.68
N ASP A 42 18.56 -2.20 -6.56
CA ASP A 42 18.81 -3.63 -6.43
C ASP A 42 19.61 -4.00 -5.17
N ILE A 43 20.27 -3.03 -4.53
CA ILE A 43 20.97 -3.26 -3.25
C ILE A 43 20.00 -3.62 -2.13
N VAL A 44 18.78 -3.12 -2.20
CA VAL A 44 17.72 -3.36 -1.20
C VAL A 44 16.70 -4.40 -1.64
N THR A 45 16.89 -5.05 -2.78
CA THR A 45 16.04 -6.18 -3.19
C THR A 45 16.36 -7.39 -2.34
N SER A 46 15.33 -8.18 -2.09
CA SER A 46 15.43 -9.40 -1.30
C SER A 46 14.75 -10.56 -2.02
N HIS A 47 15.12 -11.77 -1.63
CA HIS A 47 14.47 -12.99 -2.06
C HIS A 47 13.59 -13.52 -0.92
N LEU A 48 12.39 -13.99 -1.27
CA LEU A 48 11.48 -14.63 -0.32
C LEU A 48 11.57 -16.16 -0.44
N PRO A 49 11.73 -16.88 0.67
CA PRO A 49 11.58 -18.32 0.67
C PRO A 49 10.22 -18.73 0.09
N GLY A 50 10.20 -19.77 -0.74
CA GLY A 50 8.96 -20.25 -1.37
C GLY A 50 8.48 -19.46 -2.58
N TRP A 51 9.15 -18.38 -2.96
CA TRP A 51 8.88 -17.63 -4.18
C TRP A 51 9.92 -17.93 -5.27
N ARG A 52 9.44 -18.20 -6.49
CA ARG A 52 10.25 -18.52 -7.67
C ARG A 52 10.33 -17.31 -8.60
N ALA A 53 11.48 -17.06 -9.21
CA ALA A 53 11.72 -16.00 -10.20
C ALA A 53 11.18 -14.62 -9.76
N THR A 54 11.37 -14.31 -8.48
CA THR A 54 10.79 -13.14 -7.81
C THR A 54 11.89 -12.33 -7.16
N ARG A 55 11.77 -11.01 -7.26
CA ARG A 55 12.50 -10.06 -6.44
C ARG A 55 11.54 -9.08 -5.79
N LEU A 56 11.94 -8.49 -4.69
CA LEU A 56 11.14 -7.53 -3.98
C LEU A 56 11.98 -6.39 -3.42
N TRP A 57 11.33 -5.26 -3.22
CA TRP A 57 11.82 -4.15 -2.42
C TRP A 57 11.00 -4.08 -1.14
N LEU A 58 11.65 -4.31 -0.02
CA LEU A 58 11.04 -4.17 1.30
C LEU A 58 11.02 -2.68 1.67
N ILE A 59 9.86 -2.04 1.57
CA ILE A 59 9.73 -0.60 1.81
C ILE A 59 9.24 -0.26 3.21
N ALA A 60 8.56 -1.19 3.87
CA ALA A 60 8.14 -1.06 5.26
C ALA A 60 8.12 -2.44 5.94
N ARG A 61 8.57 -2.49 7.19
CA ARG A 61 8.50 -3.67 8.05
C ARG A 61 8.31 -3.26 9.49
N PRO A 62 7.63 -4.07 10.33
CA PRO A 62 7.44 -3.77 11.73
C PRO A 62 8.76 -3.57 12.47
N MET A 63 8.94 -2.38 13.01
CA MET A 63 10.06 -1.98 13.88
C MET A 63 9.54 -1.00 14.91
N SER A 64 10.20 -0.91 16.06
CA SER A 64 9.89 0.14 17.03
C SER A 64 10.07 1.52 16.41
N GLY A 65 9.00 2.31 16.41
CA GLY A 65 8.99 3.67 15.87
C GLY A 65 8.91 3.78 14.35
N PHE A 66 8.60 2.70 13.63
CA PHE A 66 8.37 2.72 12.18
C PHE A 66 7.56 1.51 11.73
N SER A 67 6.44 1.75 11.01
CA SER A 67 5.63 0.68 10.40
C SER A 67 5.29 -0.44 11.39
N GLU A 68 4.82 -0.07 12.59
CA GLU A 68 4.66 -1.03 13.70
C GLU A 68 3.58 -2.07 13.41
N THR A 69 2.61 -1.75 12.55
CA THR A 69 1.44 -2.60 12.32
C THR A 69 1.48 -3.41 11.04
N PHE A 70 2.35 -3.08 10.08
CA PHE A 70 2.34 -3.69 8.74
C PHE A 70 3.73 -3.86 8.13
N SER A 71 3.80 -4.74 7.13
CA SER A 71 4.90 -4.78 6.16
C SER A 71 4.37 -4.42 4.78
N GLN A 72 5.17 -3.71 3.98
CA GLN A 72 4.86 -3.44 2.58
C GLN A 72 6.05 -3.74 1.68
N TYR A 73 5.76 -4.49 0.63
CA TYR A 73 6.71 -4.87 -0.40
C TYR A 73 6.26 -4.36 -1.77
N VAL A 74 7.21 -3.97 -2.59
CA VAL A 74 7.02 -3.89 -4.03
C VAL A 74 7.55 -5.18 -4.62
N MET A 75 6.67 -5.92 -5.29
CA MET A 75 6.97 -7.25 -5.85
C MET A 75 7.16 -7.15 -7.36
N GLU A 76 8.13 -7.88 -7.87
CA GLU A 76 8.29 -8.15 -9.28
C GLU A 76 8.51 -9.64 -9.50
N VAL A 77 7.56 -10.27 -10.17
CA VAL A 77 7.55 -11.72 -10.43
C VAL A 77 7.68 -11.93 -11.94
N ALA A 78 8.78 -12.54 -12.36
CA ALA A 78 9.00 -12.81 -13.78
C ALA A 78 7.98 -13.83 -14.31
N PRO A 79 7.70 -13.85 -15.62
CA PRO A 79 6.81 -14.83 -16.24
C PRO A 79 7.13 -16.28 -15.84
N GLY A 80 6.12 -17.04 -15.42
CA GLY A 80 6.25 -18.39 -14.89
C GLY A 80 6.75 -18.48 -13.45
N GLY A 81 7.11 -17.34 -12.85
CA GLY A 81 7.42 -17.24 -11.42
C GLY A 81 6.19 -17.16 -10.55
N GLY A 82 6.39 -17.16 -9.24
CA GLY A 82 5.31 -17.08 -8.28
C GLY A 82 5.54 -17.95 -7.05
N SER A 83 4.47 -18.23 -6.32
CA SER A 83 4.53 -19.08 -5.12
C SER A 83 3.27 -19.92 -4.95
N ASP A 84 3.48 -21.15 -4.51
CA ASP A 84 2.40 -22.08 -4.15
C ASP A 84 2.03 -22.00 -2.64
N ALA A 85 2.86 -21.30 -1.86
CA ALA A 85 2.65 -21.01 -0.45
C ALA A 85 3.30 -19.65 -0.11
N PRO A 86 2.67 -18.52 -0.51
CA PRO A 86 3.28 -17.21 -0.44
C PRO A 86 3.62 -16.73 0.97
N ASP A 87 2.81 -17.11 1.95
CA ASP A 87 3.03 -16.80 3.36
C ASP A 87 2.69 -18.00 4.24
N PRO A 88 3.62 -18.46 5.08
CA PRO A 88 3.37 -19.57 6.00
C PRO A 88 2.55 -19.17 7.23
N ASP A 89 2.40 -17.88 7.55
CA ASP A 89 1.72 -17.42 8.74
C ASP A 89 0.22 -17.27 8.51
N ALA A 90 -0.56 -18.15 9.09
CA ALA A 90 -2.00 -18.19 8.96
C ALA A 90 -2.74 -17.05 9.67
N GLY A 91 -2.06 -16.30 10.56
CA GLY A 91 -2.64 -15.15 11.27
C GLY A 91 -2.60 -13.85 10.47
N ILE A 92 -1.92 -13.84 9.35
CA ILE A 92 -1.71 -12.65 8.51
C ILE A 92 -2.84 -12.48 7.51
N GLU A 93 -3.32 -11.26 7.38
CA GLU A 93 -4.14 -10.80 6.26
C GLU A 93 -3.24 -10.13 5.20
N HIS A 94 -3.67 -10.20 3.95
CA HIS A 94 -2.88 -9.70 2.83
C HIS A 94 -3.72 -8.76 1.97
N PHE A 95 -3.05 -7.69 1.51
CA PHE A 95 -3.59 -6.77 0.52
C PHE A 95 -2.62 -6.75 -0.66
N LEU A 96 -3.13 -7.04 -1.84
CA LEU A 96 -2.38 -7.00 -3.09
C LEU A 96 -2.94 -5.87 -3.95
N PHE A 97 -2.07 -5.06 -4.53
CA PHE A 97 -2.45 -4.06 -5.53
C PHE A 97 -1.51 -4.12 -6.72
N PHE A 98 -2.04 -4.50 -7.87
CA PHE A 98 -1.26 -4.71 -9.10
C PHE A 98 -1.01 -3.40 -9.82
N THR A 99 0.25 -3.20 -10.21
CA THR A 99 0.70 -2.02 -10.95
C THR A 99 1.06 -2.34 -12.40
N GLY A 100 1.16 -3.62 -12.77
CA GLY A 100 1.43 -4.05 -14.14
C GLY A 100 1.68 -5.54 -14.28
N GLY A 101 1.76 -5.99 -15.53
CA GLY A 101 1.87 -7.40 -15.88
C GLY A 101 0.56 -8.16 -15.65
N LEU A 102 0.62 -9.48 -15.80
CA LEU A 102 -0.50 -10.40 -15.62
C LEU A 102 -0.13 -11.49 -14.63
N ALA A 103 -1.08 -11.90 -13.81
CA ALA A 103 -0.92 -13.04 -12.92
C ALA A 103 -2.26 -13.76 -12.69
N THR A 104 -2.19 -15.05 -12.40
CA THR A 104 -3.29 -15.80 -11.82
C THR A 104 -3.09 -15.86 -10.31
N LEU A 105 -4.03 -15.26 -9.57
CA LEU A 105 -4.15 -15.37 -8.12
C LEU A 105 -5.20 -16.43 -7.80
N THR A 106 -4.85 -17.45 -7.05
CA THR A 106 -5.82 -18.44 -6.61
C THR A 106 -6.05 -18.30 -5.11
N ILE A 107 -7.31 -18.16 -4.68
CA ILE A 107 -7.68 -18.06 -3.27
C ILE A 107 -8.69 -19.18 -2.98
N ASN A 108 -8.37 -20.05 -2.02
CA ASN A 108 -9.22 -21.20 -1.63
C ASN A 108 -9.69 -22.04 -2.84
N GLY A 109 -8.82 -22.21 -3.85
CA GLY A 109 -9.09 -22.99 -5.05
C GLY A 109 -9.83 -22.23 -6.16
N VAL A 110 -10.20 -20.98 -5.97
CA VAL A 110 -10.81 -20.12 -7.00
C VAL A 110 -9.73 -19.26 -7.64
N GLY A 111 -9.59 -19.35 -8.97
CA GLY A 111 -8.61 -18.57 -9.75
C GLY A 111 -9.19 -17.22 -10.20
N TYR A 112 -8.36 -16.19 -10.14
CA TYR A 112 -8.66 -14.83 -10.56
C TYR A 112 -7.52 -14.31 -11.44
N GLU A 113 -7.88 -13.71 -12.58
CA GLU A 113 -6.91 -12.97 -13.40
C GLU A 113 -6.65 -11.59 -12.79
N MET A 114 -5.38 -11.26 -12.59
CA MET A 114 -4.93 -9.99 -12.04
C MET A 114 -4.13 -9.22 -13.08
N ASP A 115 -4.51 -7.98 -13.29
CA ASP A 115 -3.83 -7.02 -14.17
C ASP A 115 -3.63 -5.66 -13.46
N ALA A 116 -3.12 -4.67 -14.16
CA ALA A 116 -2.92 -3.33 -13.60
C ALA A 116 -4.22 -2.75 -13.03
N GLY A 117 -4.17 -2.23 -11.81
CA GLY A 117 -5.32 -1.78 -11.03
C GLY A 117 -6.03 -2.89 -10.25
N GLY A 118 -5.65 -4.16 -10.46
CA GLY A 118 -6.20 -5.29 -9.72
C GLY A 118 -5.91 -5.18 -8.22
N TYR A 119 -6.94 -5.42 -7.42
CA TYR A 119 -6.87 -5.44 -5.96
C TYR A 119 -7.36 -6.78 -5.42
N ALA A 120 -6.66 -7.29 -4.43
CA ALA A 120 -7.13 -8.44 -3.66
C ALA A 120 -6.92 -8.22 -2.16
N PHE A 121 -7.96 -8.52 -1.39
CA PHE A 121 -7.90 -8.75 0.05
C PHE A 121 -7.99 -10.25 0.31
N ILE A 122 -7.04 -10.80 1.05
CA ILE A 122 -6.98 -12.21 1.42
C ILE A 122 -7.02 -12.29 2.94
N PRO A 123 -8.10 -12.81 3.52
CA PRO A 123 -8.24 -12.89 4.97
C PRO A 123 -7.27 -13.90 5.59
N PRO A 124 -7.02 -13.82 6.91
CA PRO A 124 -6.18 -14.76 7.61
C PRO A 124 -6.72 -16.20 7.46
N GLY A 125 -5.81 -17.17 7.33
CA GLY A 125 -6.14 -18.58 7.16
C GLY A 125 -6.57 -19.00 5.76
N ALA A 126 -6.80 -18.07 4.84
CA ALA A 126 -7.08 -18.41 3.44
C ALA A 126 -5.83 -18.96 2.75
N LYS A 127 -5.98 -20.05 2.03
CA LYS A 127 -4.91 -20.62 1.20
C LYS A 127 -4.88 -19.88 -0.13
N TRP A 128 -3.71 -19.38 -0.52
CA TRP A 128 -3.57 -18.70 -1.79
C TRP A 128 -2.26 -19.00 -2.49
N THR A 129 -2.26 -18.86 -3.80
CA THR A 129 -1.09 -19.03 -4.67
C THR A 129 -1.06 -17.91 -5.68
N LEU A 130 0.11 -17.64 -6.25
CA LEU A 130 0.27 -16.67 -7.32
C LEU A 130 1.19 -17.23 -8.40
N LEU A 131 0.77 -17.09 -9.65
CA LEU A 131 1.54 -17.43 -10.84
C LEU A 131 1.57 -16.21 -11.77
N ALA A 132 2.74 -15.68 -12.07
CA ALA A 132 2.90 -14.62 -13.07
C ALA A 132 2.78 -15.19 -14.47
N GLU A 133 1.98 -14.54 -15.31
CA GLU A 133 1.67 -14.96 -16.66
C GLU A 133 2.10 -13.90 -17.69
N GLY A 134 1.91 -14.24 -18.98
CA GLY A 134 2.22 -13.31 -20.06
C GLY A 134 3.71 -13.13 -20.34
N GLY A 135 4.04 -12.07 -21.08
CA GLY A 135 5.40 -11.80 -21.57
C GLY A 135 6.18 -10.75 -20.78
N SER A 136 5.59 -10.19 -19.72
CA SER A 136 6.21 -9.18 -18.85
C SER A 136 6.02 -9.54 -17.39
N PRO A 137 6.93 -9.10 -16.49
CA PRO A 137 6.79 -9.37 -15.07
C PRO A 137 5.48 -8.84 -14.49
N ALA A 138 4.85 -9.62 -13.62
CA ALA A 138 3.78 -9.14 -12.78
C ALA A 138 4.39 -8.26 -11.67
N ARG A 139 3.84 -7.05 -11.52
CA ARG A 139 4.28 -6.07 -10.52
C ARG A 139 3.12 -5.69 -9.64
N PHE A 140 3.34 -5.75 -8.31
CA PHE A 140 2.29 -5.42 -7.35
C PHE A 140 2.87 -5.00 -6.00
N HIS A 141 2.11 -4.22 -5.25
CA HIS A 141 2.33 -4.01 -3.83
C HIS A 141 1.72 -5.17 -3.06
N TRP A 142 2.47 -5.70 -2.11
CA TRP A 142 2.00 -6.69 -1.15
C TRP A 142 2.12 -6.10 0.25
N ILE A 143 0.98 -5.85 0.88
CA ILE A 143 0.89 -5.37 2.25
C ILE A 143 0.42 -6.53 3.12
N ARG A 144 1.07 -6.70 4.26
CA ARG A 144 0.83 -7.78 5.22
C ARG A 144 0.61 -7.19 6.59
N LYS A 145 -0.41 -7.66 7.29
CA LYS A 145 -0.73 -7.25 8.66
C LYS A 145 -1.20 -8.44 9.47
N LEU A 146 -0.81 -8.51 10.74
CA LEU A 146 -1.43 -9.44 11.68
C LEU A 146 -2.88 -9.00 11.91
N TYR A 147 -3.82 -9.87 11.53
CA TYR A 147 -5.24 -9.57 11.66
C TYR A 147 -5.69 -9.57 13.13
N GLU A 148 -6.42 -8.56 13.52
CA GLU A 148 -7.05 -8.47 14.83
C GLU A 148 -8.56 -8.78 14.70
N PRO A 149 -9.05 -9.93 15.20
CA PRO A 149 -10.45 -10.32 15.04
C PRO A 149 -11.39 -9.41 15.83
N ALA A 150 -12.53 -9.04 15.22
CA ALA A 150 -13.59 -8.34 15.91
C ALA A 150 -14.39 -9.32 16.76
N PRO A 151 -14.62 -9.01 18.06
CA PRO A 151 -15.41 -9.88 18.94
C PRO A 151 -16.81 -10.14 18.39
N GLY A 152 -17.18 -11.42 18.31
CA GLY A 152 -18.52 -11.83 17.87
C GLY A 152 -18.78 -11.68 16.37
N MET A 153 -17.79 -11.30 15.58
CA MET A 153 -17.91 -11.19 14.11
C MET A 153 -17.15 -12.31 13.42
N ALA A 154 -17.70 -12.80 12.31
CA ALA A 154 -16.99 -13.74 11.45
C ALA A 154 -15.84 -13.04 10.71
N LEU A 155 -14.84 -13.82 10.26
CA LEU A 155 -13.79 -13.31 9.38
C LEU A 155 -14.40 -12.73 8.10
N PRO A 156 -13.82 -11.66 7.55
CA PRO A 156 -14.24 -11.15 6.25
C PRO A 156 -13.96 -12.17 5.14
N SER A 157 -14.75 -12.14 4.09
CA SER A 157 -14.51 -12.95 2.91
C SER A 157 -13.41 -12.35 2.03
N PRO A 158 -12.71 -13.17 1.21
CA PRO A 158 -11.81 -12.63 0.19
C PRO A 158 -12.53 -11.63 -0.73
N ILE A 159 -11.80 -10.59 -1.13
CA ILE A 159 -12.27 -9.60 -2.11
C ILE A 159 -11.26 -9.60 -3.24
N VAL A 160 -11.75 -9.73 -4.48
CA VAL A 160 -10.95 -9.53 -5.69
C VAL A 160 -11.73 -8.60 -6.60
N THR A 161 -11.09 -7.50 -7.00
CA THR A 161 -11.71 -6.46 -7.84
C THR A 161 -10.63 -5.69 -8.60
N ASN A 162 -11.02 -4.68 -9.35
CA ASN A 162 -10.08 -3.77 -10.02
C ASN A 162 -10.47 -2.32 -9.74
N GLU A 163 -9.50 -1.42 -9.66
CA GLU A 163 -9.73 0.01 -9.44
C GLU A 163 -10.69 0.61 -10.48
N ARG A 164 -10.63 0.15 -11.73
CA ARG A 164 -11.51 0.64 -12.81
C ARG A 164 -12.99 0.35 -12.55
N ASP A 165 -13.29 -0.67 -11.75
CA ASP A 165 -14.66 -1.12 -11.43
C ASP A 165 -15.18 -0.47 -10.14
N GLN A 166 -14.35 0.33 -9.46
CA GLN A 166 -14.70 1.00 -8.21
C GLN A 166 -14.95 2.49 -8.43
N PRO A 167 -15.97 3.07 -7.77
CA PRO A 167 -16.24 4.49 -7.89
C PRO A 167 -15.16 5.33 -7.19
N LEU A 168 -14.80 6.45 -7.80
CA LEU A 168 -14.07 7.51 -7.11
C LEU A 168 -15.09 8.33 -6.31
N ILE A 169 -15.05 8.22 -4.99
CA ILE A 169 -15.92 8.96 -4.07
C ILE A 169 -15.21 10.26 -3.71
N THR A 170 -15.77 11.37 -4.15
CA THR A 170 -15.21 12.70 -3.85
C THR A 170 -15.54 13.14 -2.44
N MET A 171 -14.60 13.84 -1.81
CA MET A 171 -14.81 14.42 -0.50
C MET A 171 -15.82 15.58 -0.57
N PRO A 172 -16.70 15.73 0.42
CA PRO A 172 -17.63 16.84 0.50
C PRO A 172 -16.91 18.19 0.38
N ASP A 173 -17.58 19.16 -0.25
CA ASP A 173 -17.12 20.56 -0.37
C ASP A 173 -15.78 20.79 -1.08
N THR A 174 -15.24 19.77 -1.74
CA THR A 174 -13.95 19.85 -2.46
C THR A 174 -14.10 20.13 -3.95
N LYS A 175 -15.30 20.37 -4.46
CA LYS A 175 -15.58 20.58 -5.90
C LYS A 175 -15.06 19.41 -6.78
N GLY A 176 -14.95 18.20 -6.21
CA GLY A 176 -14.49 17.02 -6.93
C GLY A 176 -12.98 16.92 -7.13
N VAL A 177 -12.18 17.81 -6.54
CA VAL A 177 -10.71 17.78 -6.72
C VAL A 177 -9.98 16.82 -5.80
N TRP A 178 -10.67 16.27 -4.81
CA TRP A 178 -10.13 15.27 -3.89
C TRP A 178 -11.12 14.12 -3.72
N GLY A 179 -10.67 12.91 -3.90
CA GLY A 179 -11.51 11.72 -3.74
C GLY A 179 -10.72 10.47 -3.38
N THR A 180 -11.45 9.43 -3.05
CA THR A 180 -10.91 8.14 -2.64
C THR A 180 -11.61 7.01 -3.40
N THR A 181 -10.84 6.10 -3.97
CA THR A 181 -11.32 4.80 -4.45
C THR A 181 -11.16 3.80 -3.31
N ARG A 182 -12.26 3.20 -2.87
CA ARG A 182 -12.28 2.23 -1.77
C ARG A 182 -12.58 0.85 -2.32
N PHE A 183 -11.86 -0.15 -1.84
CA PHE A 183 -12.06 -1.56 -2.19
C PHE A 183 -12.89 -2.31 -1.17
N VAL A 184 -13.07 -1.71 0.00
CA VAL A 184 -13.81 -2.25 1.14
C VAL A 184 -14.79 -1.19 1.64
N ASP A 185 -15.99 -1.61 2.04
CA ASP A 185 -16.93 -0.72 2.73
C ASP A 185 -16.34 -0.30 4.09
N PRO A 186 -16.12 1.00 4.34
CA PRO A 186 -15.60 1.48 5.60
C PRO A 186 -16.51 1.21 6.80
N ALA A 187 -17.78 0.91 6.57
CA ALA A 187 -18.73 0.50 7.61
C ALA A 187 -18.64 -0.98 7.99
N ASP A 188 -17.92 -1.79 7.20
CA ASP A 188 -17.72 -3.20 7.52
C ASP A 188 -16.61 -3.37 8.57
N LEU A 189 -17.03 -3.46 9.82
CA LEU A 189 -16.13 -3.59 10.97
C LEU A 189 -15.41 -4.94 11.08
N ARG A 190 -15.65 -5.88 10.15
CA ARG A 190 -14.85 -7.10 10.05
C ARG A 190 -13.44 -6.81 9.57
N HIS A 191 -13.23 -5.77 8.79
CA HIS A 191 -11.91 -5.32 8.37
C HIS A 191 -11.27 -4.45 9.44
N ASP A 192 -10.05 -4.75 9.85
CA ASP A 192 -9.29 -3.99 10.84
C ASP A 192 -8.25 -3.04 10.22
N ALA A 193 -8.03 -3.14 8.93
CA ALA A 193 -7.22 -2.24 8.12
C ALA A 193 -7.87 -1.98 6.76
N HIS A 194 -7.48 -0.88 6.13
CA HIS A 194 -7.93 -0.55 4.77
C HIS A 194 -6.76 -0.20 3.87
N VAL A 195 -6.89 -0.61 2.61
CA VAL A 195 -6.03 -0.14 1.52
C VAL A 195 -6.93 0.55 0.50
N ASN A 196 -6.62 1.81 0.19
CA ASN A 196 -7.40 2.67 -0.70
C ASN A 196 -6.49 3.36 -1.70
N ILE A 197 -7.07 3.98 -2.74
CA ILE A 197 -6.35 4.94 -3.58
C ILE A 197 -6.94 6.32 -3.34
N VAL A 198 -6.08 7.26 -2.96
CA VAL A 198 -6.45 8.67 -2.85
C VAL A 198 -6.03 9.38 -4.11
N THR A 199 -6.90 10.22 -4.65
CA THR A 199 -6.69 10.94 -5.90
C THR A 199 -6.99 12.42 -5.72
N PHE A 200 -6.04 13.25 -6.13
CA PHE A 200 -6.20 14.70 -6.26
C PHE A 200 -6.10 15.10 -7.73
N GLN A 201 -7.00 15.96 -8.16
CA GLN A 201 -6.85 16.66 -9.44
C GLN A 201 -5.77 17.74 -9.30
N PRO A 202 -5.20 18.24 -10.41
CA PRO A 202 -4.25 19.36 -10.35
C PRO A 202 -4.78 20.51 -9.51
N GLY A 203 -3.98 20.98 -8.54
CA GLY A 203 -4.37 22.02 -7.59
C GLY A 203 -5.31 21.55 -6.48
N GLY A 204 -5.67 20.29 -6.44
CA GLY A 204 -6.41 19.71 -5.33
C GLY A 204 -5.59 19.72 -4.04
N LEU A 205 -6.28 19.83 -2.90
CA LEU A 205 -5.59 19.96 -1.61
C LEU A 205 -6.44 19.42 -0.45
N ILE A 206 -5.77 19.05 0.62
CA ILE A 206 -6.35 18.94 1.96
C ILE A 206 -6.13 20.30 2.61
N PRO A 207 -7.20 21.13 2.80
CA PRO A 207 -7.06 22.56 3.12
C PRO A 207 -6.77 22.85 4.59
N PHE A 208 -6.54 21.83 5.41
CA PHE A 208 -6.27 21.94 6.84
C PHE A 208 -5.30 20.84 7.27
N GLU A 209 -4.68 21.01 8.41
CA GLU A 209 -3.90 19.93 9.02
C GLU A 209 -4.85 18.94 9.68
N GLU A 210 -4.89 17.74 9.16
CA GLU A 210 -5.61 16.63 9.76
C GLU A 210 -4.67 15.72 10.55
N THR A 211 -5.20 15.07 11.57
CA THR A 211 -4.52 14.01 12.30
C THR A 211 -5.43 12.78 12.35
N HIS A 212 -4.84 11.61 12.28
CA HIS A 212 -5.57 10.36 12.35
C HIS A 212 -5.01 9.45 13.43
N VAL A 213 -5.89 8.67 14.05
CA VAL A 213 -5.51 7.62 15.00
C VAL A 213 -4.72 6.49 14.31
N MET A 214 -4.81 6.39 12.99
CA MET A 214 -4.20 5.34 12.19
C MET A 214 -2.73 5.63 11.90
N GLU A 215 -1.93 4.59 11.88
CA GLU A 215 -0.66 4.55 11.17
C GLU A 215 -0.92 4.51 9.66
N HIS A 216 -0.10 5.18 8.86
CA HIS A 216 -0.24 5.22 7.40
C HIS A 216 1.01 4.76 6.69
N GLY A 217 0.82 3.99 5.60
CA GLY A 217 1.79 3.77 4.54
C GLY A 217 1.24 4.34 3.23
N LEU A 218 1.94 5.28 2.62
CA LEU A 218 1.51 5.92 1.38
C LEU A 218 2.58 5.71 0.31
N TYR A 219 2.22 5.01 -0.78
CA TYR A 219 3.09 4.90 -1.94
C TYR A 219 2.55 5.74 -3.09
N VAL A 220 3.33 6.68 -3.57
CA VAL A 220 2.91 7.58 -4.64
C VAL A 220 2.88 6.82 -5.97
N LEU A 221 1.69 6.63 -6.52
CA LEU A 221 1.47 5.93 -7.77
C LEU A 221 1.66 6.83 -8.98
N GLU A 222 1.28 8.11 -8.86
CA GLU A 222 1.26 9.05 -9.97
C GLU A 222 1.39 10.49 -9.49
N GLY A 223 2.07 11.33 -10.28
CA GLY A 223 2.10 12.77 -10.09
C GLY A 223 3.06 13.25 -9.02
N LYS A 224 2.78 14.44 -8.53
CA LYS A 224 3.64 15.20 -7.62
C LYS A 224 2.82 16.03 -6.65
N ALA A 225 3.30 16.15 -5.42
CA ALA A 225 2.65 16.96 -4.39
C ALA A 225 3.67 17.59 -3.44
N VAL A 226 3.22 18.59 -2.71
CA VAL A 226 3.88 19.09 -1.51
C VAL A 226 3.03 18.62 -0.33
N TYR A 227 3.64 17.88 0.58
CA TYR A 227 3.04 17.48 1.84
C TYR A 227 3.56 18.36 2.98
N LYS A 228 2.65 18.78 3.85
CA LYS A 228 3.03 19.15 5.20
C LYS A 228 2.96 17.89 6.05
N LEU A 229 4.09 17.50 6.64
CA LEU A 229 4.21 16.34 7.53
C LEU A 229 4.79 16.82 8.85
N ASN A 230 4.01 16.71 9.93
CA ASN A 230 4.33 17.32 11.21
C ASN A 230 4.59 18.85 11.03
N GLN A 231 5.82 19.32 11.19
CA GLN A 231 6.17 20.73 10.98
C GLN A 231 6.91 21.00 9.67
N ASP A 232 7.18 19.97 8.89
CA ASP A 232 8.01 20.04 7.69
C ASP A 232 7.18 20.09 6.41
N TRP A 233 7.73 20.72 5.39
CA TRP A 233 7.21 20.71 4.03
C TRP A 233 8.07 19.80 3.18
N VAL A 234 7.48 18.77 2.59
CA VAL A 234 8.20 17.76 1.81
C VAL A 234 7.59 17.64 0.43
N GLU A 235 8.42 17.75 -0.60
CA GLU A 235 8.02 17.40 -1.95
C GLU A 235 8.06 15.89 -2.14
N VAL A 236 6.99 15.33 -2.74
CA VAL A 236 6.88 13.90 -3.07
C VAL A 236 6.43 13.71 -4.50
N GLU A 237 6.89 12.64 -5.12
CA GLU A 237 6.56 12.30 -6.51
C GLU A 237 6.37 10.79 -6.71
N ALA A 238 5.87 10.42 -7.88
CA ALA A 238 5.64 9.01 -8.22
C ALA A 238 6.86 8.13 -7.92
N GLY A 239 6.63 7.06 -7.16
CA GLY A 239 7.65 6.12 -6.69
C GLY A 239 8.17 6.39 -5.27
N ASP A 240 7.83 7.51 -4.66
CA ASP A 240 8.18 7.80 -3.27
C ASP A 240 7.25 7.03 -2.32
N PHE A 241 7.79 6.64 -1.18
CA PHE A 241 7.03 6.07 -0.08
C PHE A 241 7.07 7.02 1.13
N MET A 242 5.92 7.20 1.75
CA MET A 242 5.79 7.92 3.03
C MET A 242 5.22 6.98 4.08
N TRP A 243 5.79 7.05 5.27
CA TRP A 243 5.20 6.48 6.47
C TRP A 243 4.81 7.62 7.42
N LEU A 244 3.60 7.55 7.97
CA LEU A 244 3.12 8.49 8.97
C LEU A 244 2.72 7.71 10.23
N ARG A 245 3.27 8.12 11.35
CA ARG A 245 2.85 7.65 12.65
C ARG A 245 1.40 8.08 12.93
N ALA A 246 0.68 7.30 13.74
CA ALA A 246 -0.58 7.73 14.31
C ALA A 246 -0.46 9.16 14.90
N TYR A 247 -1.44 9.99 14.59
CA TYR A 247 -1.53 11.41 14.96
C TYR A 247 -0.49 12.34 14.34
N CYS A 248 0.28 11.92 13.37
CA CYS A 248 1.13 12.84 12.61
C CYS A 248 0.26 13.89 11.88
N PRO A 249 0.41 15.19 12.18
CA PRO A 249 -0.30 16.23 11.44
C PRO A 249 0.12 16.22 9.97
N GLN A 250 -0.87 16.27 9.07
CA GLN A 250 -0.62 16.21 7.64
C GLN A 250 -1.57 17.11 6.85
N ALA A 251 -1.06 17.66 5.76
CA ALA A 251 -1.84 18.32 4.71
C ALA A 251 -1.19 18.01 3.35
N CYS A 252 -1.96 18.08 2.27
CA CYS A 252 -1.49 17.74 0.93
C CYS A 252 -1.89 18.82 -0.07
N TYR A 253 -0.96 19.17 -0.97
CA TYR A 253 -1.14 20.09 -2.07
C TYR A 253 -0.64 19.45 -3.35
N ALA A 254 -1.55 19.01 -4.23
CA ALA A 254 -1.20 18.43 -5.52
C ALA A 254 -0.59 19.53 -6.42
N ALA A 255 0.72 19.43 -6.66
CA ALA A 255 1.53 20.49 -7.26
C ALA A 255 1.95 20.20 -8.71
N GLY A 256 1.60 19.04 -9.24
CA GLY A 256 1.93 18.64 -10.62
C GLY A 256 0.91 19.11 -11.66
N PRO A 257 1.24 19.00 -12.95
CA PRO A 257 0.32 19.32 -14.04
C PRO A 257 -0.76 18.25 -14.26
N GLY A 258 -0.55 17.04 -13.73
CA GLY A 258 -1.47 15.91 -13.77
C GLY A 258 -2.02 15.54 -12.39
N PRO A 259 -2.86 14.50 -12.31
CA PRO A 259 -3.36 14.00 -11.05
C PRO A 259 -2.22 13.59 -10.11
N PHE A 260 -2.44 13.75 -8.82
CA PHE A 260 -1.59 13.16 -7.78
C PHE A 260 -2.36 12.00 -7.14
N ARG A 261 -1.74 10.81 -7.13
CA ARG A 261 -2.40 9.59 -6.65
C ARG A 261 -1.45 8.77 -5.80
N TYR A 262 -1.96 8.20 -4.72
CA TYR A 262 -1.19 7.28 -3.91
C TYR A 262 -2.03 6.10 -3.40
N LEU A 263 -1.37 4.96 -3.24
CA LEU A 263 -1.86 3.79 -2.53
C LEU A 263 -1.68 4.05 -1.04
N LEU A 264 -2.79 4.03 -0.30
CA LEU A 264 -2.84 4.31 1.13
C LEU A 264 -3.16 3.02 1.88
N TYR A 265 -2.28 2.62 2.80
CA TYR A 265 -2.58 1.71 3.90
C TYR A 265 -2.91 2.52 5.16
N LYS A 266 -3.92 2.08 5.92
CA LYS A 266 -4.24 2.57 7.25
C LYS A 266 -4.73 1.42 8.14
N ASP A 267 -4.18 1.33 9.36
CA ASP A 267 -4.24 0.16 10.22
C ASP A 267 -5.50 0.02 11.07
N VAL A 268 -6.26 1.09 11.27
CA VAL A 268 -7.40 1.08 12.19
C VAL A 268 -8.68 1.39 11.46
N ASN A 269 -9.64 0.48 11.54
CA ASN A 269 -11.01 0.72 11.10
C ASN A 269 -12.03 0.64 12.23
N ARG A 270 -11.62 0.17 13.39
CA ARG A 270 -12.44 0.01 14.60
C ARG A 270 -11.60 0.15 15.85
N HIS A 271 -12.24 0.28 17.00
CA HIS A 271 -11.52 0.34 18.28
C HIS A 271 -10.67 -0.91 18.51
N ALA A 272 -9.41 -0.69 18.84
CA ALA A 272 -8.53 -1.74 19.30
C ALA A 272 -9.04 -2.37 20.60
N GLN A 273 -8.85 -3.66 20.76
CA GLN A 273 -9.15 -4.34 22.00
C GLN A 273 -8.14 -3.91 23.07
N LEU A 274 -8.64 -3.43 24.21
CA LEU A 274 -7.80 -3.17 25.36
C LEU A 274 -7.38 -4.52 25.96
N ARG A 275 -6.14 -4.89 25.75
CA ARG A 275 -5.57 -6.09 26.37
C ARG A 275 -5.14 -5.75 27.79
N GLY A 276 -5.47 -6.62 28.75
CA GLY A 276 -5.04 -6.47 30.14
C GLY A 276 -3.52 -6.52 30.27
N PRO A 277 -2.96 -6.04 31.42
CA PRO A 277 -1.53 -6.12 31.69
C PRO A 277 -1.01 -7.56 31.54
N GLY A 278 0.01 -7.77 30.72
CA GLY A 278 0.60 -9.09 30.43
C GLY A 278 0.12 -9.76 29.15
N ALA A 279 -0.86 -9.19 28.42
CA ALA A 279 -1.30 -9.73 27.14
C ALA A 279 -0.33 -9.39 25.98
N TYR A 280 0.55 -8.42 26.16
CA TYR A 280 1.62 -8.11 25.23
C TYR A 280 2.83 -9.00 25.53
N ARG A 281 2.88 -10.16 24.90
CA ARG A 281 4.13 -10.89 24.71
C ARG A 281 4.61 -10.60 23.30
N PRO A 282 5.74 -9.89 23.09
CA PRO A 282 6.39 -9.91 21.81
C PRO A 282 6.75 -11.38 21.53
N THR A 283 6.20 -11.93 20.45
CA THR A 283 6.66 -13.21 19.95
C THR A 283 8.12 -13.03 19.56
N ARG A 284 9.01 -13.78 20.23
CA ARG A 284 10.44 -13.86 19.91
C ARG A 284 10.65 -14.52 18.57
#